data_79ea6486ae88a695ec4871c1207135b6
#
_entry.id   79ea6486ae88a695ec4871c1207135b6
#
_cell.length_a   1.000
_cell.length_b   1.000
_cell.length_c   1.000
_cell.angle_alpha   90.00
_cell.angle_beta   90.00
_cell.angle_gamma   90.00
#
_symmetry.space_group_name_H-M   'P 1'
#
loop_
_entity.id
_entity.type
_entity.pdbx_description
1 polymer ?
#
loop_
_entity_poly.entity_id
_entity_poly.type
_entity_poly.pdbx_seq_one_letter_code
_entity_poly.pdbx_strand_id
1 'polypeptide(L)'
;MLSTLLADDFMEIGASGKAWHKADVLSSLPVQAFRVRTISDFQVRPLAPDVALVTYTCHSDTASLRSSVWRRLDGHWQMTFHQGTPAA
;
A
#
# COMPACT_ATOMS: atom_id res chain seq x y z
N MET A 1 -9.68 -7.88 9.05
CA MET A 1 -9.79 -7.50 7.65
C MET A 1 -8.48 -7.06 7.06
N LEU A 2 -7.90 -5.97 7.57
CA LEU A 2 -6.60 -5.55 7.04
C LEU A 2 -5.52 -6.60 7.23
N SER A 3 -5.56 -7.34 8.34
CA SER A 3 -4.58 -8.38 8.62
C SER A 3 -4.59 -9.52 7.58
N THR A 4 -5.72 -9.73 6.90
CA THR A 4 -5.81 -10.74 5.84
C THR A 4 -5.39 -10.20 4.48
N LEU A 5 -5.41 -8.88 4.28
CA LEU A 5 -4.99 -8.25 3.04
C LEU A 5 -3.48 -8.01 2.97
N LEU A 6 -2.80 -7.96 4.11
CA LEU A 6 -1.36 -7.79 4.17
C LEU A 6 -0.68 -9.14 4.27
N ALA A 7 0.30 -9.38 3.41
CA ALA A 7 1.11 -10.59 3.49
C ALA A 7 1.94 -10.57 4.79
N ASP A 8 2.33 -11.76 5.27
CA ASP A 8 3.14 -11.85 6.49
C ASP A 8 4.49 -11.15 6.32
N ASP A 9 5.02 -11.13 5.11
CA ASP A 9 6.29 -10.47 4.78
C ASP A 9 6.10 -9.03 4.29
N PHE A 10 4.94 -8.42 4.54
CA PHE A 10 4.62 -7.07 4.09
C PHE A 10 5.63 -6.05 4.62
N MET A 11 6.00 -5.13 3.74
CA MET A 11 6.84 -3.99 4.09
C MET A 11 6.32 -2.74 3.40
N GLU A 12 6.34 -1.63 4.11
CA GLU A 12 5.97 -0.33 3.58
C GLU A 12 7.12 0.65 3.77
N ILE A 13 7.40 1.45 2.74
CA ILE A 13 8.32 2.57 2.83
C ILE A 13 7.49 3.84 2.79
N GLY A 14 7.48 4.57 3.89
CA GLY A 14 6.74 5.83 3.99
C GLY A 14 7.47 7.00 3.34
N ALA A 15 6.80 8.14 3.25
CA ALA A 15 7.35 9.34 2.64
C ALA A 15 8.60 9.86 3.35
N SER A 16 8.77 9.54 4.63
CA SER A 16 9.95 9.90 5.41
C SER A 16 11.14 8.97 5.18
N GLY A 17 10.95 7.90 4.40
CA GLY A 17 11.98 6.88 4.19
C GLY A 17 12.00 5.79 5.24
N LYS A 18 11.09 5.85 6.21
CA LYS A 18 11.02 4.84 7.27
C LYS A 18 10.35 3.57 6.75
N ALA A 19 10.93 2.41 7.09
CA ALA A 19 10.34 1.11 6.76
C ALA A 19 9.39 0.66 7.88
N TRP A 20 8.24 0.14 7.47
CA TRP A 20 7.22 -0.40 8.36
C TRP A 20 6.91 -1.83 7.95
N HIS A 21 6.75 -2.73 8.91
CA HIS A 21 6.37 -4.11 8.67
C HIS A 21 4.90 -4.32 9.04
N LYS A 22 4.37 -5.51 8.73
CA LYS A 22 2.94 -5.80 8.95
C LYS A 22 2.52 -5.50 10.39
N ALA A 23 3.29 -5.95 11.38
CA ALA A 23 2.95 -5.72 12.78
C ALA A 23 2.93 -4.24 13.13
N ASP A 24 3.86 -3.46 12.58
CA ASP A 24 3.92 -2.01 12.82
C ASP A 24 2.67 -1.32 12.28
N VAL A 25 2.27 -1.67 11.05
CA VAL A 25 1.10 -1.08 10.41
C VAL A 25 -0.16 -1.43 11.20
N LEU A 26 -0.34 -2.68 11.58
CA LEU A 26 -1.52 -3.12 12.32
C LEU A 26 -1.61 -2.47 13.69
N SER A 27 -0.49 -2.28 14.37
CA SER A 27 -0.50 -1.67 15.70
C SER A 27 -0.72 -0.15 15.66
N SER A 28 -0.39 0.50 14.55
CA SER A 28 -0.55 1.96 14.42
C SER A 28 -1.94 2.39 13.96
N LEU A 29 -2.72 1.50 13.34
CA LEU A 29 -4.04 1.84 12.79
C LEU A 29 -5.00 2.45 13.79
N PRO A 30 -5.11 1.95 15.03
CA PRO A 30 -6.08 2.51 15.98
C PRO A 30 -5.82 3.97 16.36
N VAL A 31 -4.59 4.45 16.18
CA VAL A 31 -4.23 5.82 16.57
C VAL A 31 -4.13 6.76 15.38
N GLN A 32 -4.30 6.27 14.17
CA GLN A 32 -4.24 7.10 12.97
C GLN A 32 -5.55 7.86 12.79
N ALA A 33 -5.45 9.16 12.52
CA ALA A 33 -6.61 9.97 12.23
C ALA A 33 -7.22 9.55 10.89
N PHE A 34 -8.55 9.45 10.86
CA PHE A 34 -9.27 9.15 9.64
C PHE A 34 -9.34 10.40 8.78
N ARG A 35 -8.89 10.29 7.53
CA ARG A 35 -8.90 11.41 6.58
C ARG A 35 -9.58 11.01 5.29
N VAL A 36 -10.33 11.95 4.73
CA VAL A 36 -10.92 11.77 3.40
C VAL A 36 -9.80 11.86 2.37
N ARG A 37 -9.76 10.88 1.47
CA ARG A 37 -8.78 10.81 0.40
C ARG A 37 -9.48 10.53 -0.92
N THR A 38 -8.95 11.10 -1.99
CA THR A 38 -9.37 10.76 -3.34
C THR A 38 -8.20 10.14 -4.08
N ILE A 39 -8.53 9.31 -5.06
CA ILE A 39 -7.52 8.57 -5.83
C ILE A 39 -7.72 8.92 -7.30
N SER A 40 -6.61 9.17 -7.99
CA SER A 40 -6.61 9.40 -9.43
C SER A 40 -5.49 8.58 -10.09
N ASP A 41 -5.56 8.45 -11.40
CA ASP A 41 -4.55 7.78 -12.21
C ASP A 41 -4.30 6.34 -11.76
N PHE A 42 -5.38 5.65 -11.37
CA PHE A 42 -5.29 4.28 -10.88
C PHE A 42 -4.97 3.33 -12.03
N GLN A 43 -3.89 2.55 -11.88
CA GLN A 43 -3.46 1.58 -12.87
C GLN A 43 -3.08 0.26 -12.19
N VAL A 44 -3.47 -0.83 -12.82
CA VAL A 44 -3.07 -2.17 -12.42
C VAL A 44 -2.23 -2.78 -13.54
N ARG A 45 -1.04 -3.23 -13.20
CA ARG A 45 -0.10 -3.77 -14.18
C ARG A 45 0.31 -5.18 -13.77
N PRO A 46 -0.23 -6.21 -14.41
CA PRO A 46 0.21 -7.58 -14.12
C PRO A 46 1.69 -7.74 -14.50
N LEU A 47 2.49 -8.20 -13.55
CA LEU A 47 3.90 -8.48 -13.80
C LEU A 47 4.12 -9.97 -14.06
N ALA A 48 3.25 -10.80 -13.51
CA ALA A 48 3.23 -12.24 -13.68
C ALA A 48 1.80 -12.71 -13.37
N PRO A 49 1.46 -13.99 -13.61
CA PRO A 49 0.10 -14.47 -13.33
C PRO A 49 -0.37 -14.23 -11.89
N ASP A 50 0.56 -14.25 -10.93
CA ASP A 50 0.22 -14.12 -9.50
C ASP A 50 0.84 -12.88 -8.86
N VAL A 51 1.30 -11.90 -9.67
CA VAL A 51 1.93 -10.68 -9.16
C VAL A 51 1.42 -9.48 -9.97
N ALA A 52 1.00 -8.44 -9.27
CA ALA A 52 0.53 -7.22 -9.90
C ALA A 52 1.15 -5.99 -9.20
N LEU A 53 1.48 -4.99 -10.01
CA LEU A 53 1.88 -3.67 -9.54
C LEU A 53 0.69 -2.73 -9.67
N VAL A 54 0.34 -2.06 -8.58
CA VAL A 54 -0.75 -1.07 -8.57
C VAL A 54 -0.14 0.28 -8.28
N THR A 55 -0.44 1.27 -9.13
CA THR A 55 0.02 2.64 -8.95
C THR A 55 -1.16 3.61 -9.00
N TYR A 56 -1.08 4.67 -8.21
CA TYR A 56 -2.11 5.71 -8.21
C TYR A 56 -1.57 6.96 -7.54
N THR A 57 -2.30 8.07 -7.73
CA THR A 57 -2.05 9.31 -7.00
C THR A 57 -3.10 9.41 -5.90
N CYS A 58 -2.67 9.65 -4.69
CA CYS A 58 -3.54 9.85 -3.53
C CYS A 58 -3.58 11.32 -3.19
N HIS A 59 -4.78 11.87 -3.07
CA HIS A 59 -5.00 13.29 -2.74
C HIS A 59 -5.63 13.37 -1.34
N SER A 60 -4.95 14.05 -0.44
CA SER A 60 -5.47 14.40 0.86
C SER A 60 -5.14 15.89 1.09
N ASP A 61 -4.41 16.23 2.14
CA ASP A 61 -3.90 17.61 2.30
C ASP A 61 -2.87 17.94 1.22
N THR A 62 -2.10 16.94 0.81
CA THR A 62 -1.11 17.02 -0.27
C THR A 62 -1.26 15.80 -1.17
N ALA A 63 -0.74 15.91 -2.38
CA ALA A 63 -0.73 14.78 -3.31
C ALA A 63 0.49 13.89 -3.05
N SER A 64 0.30 12.58 -3.18
CA SER A 64 1.40 11.62 -3.12
C SER A 64 1.24 10.56 -4.19
N LEU A 65 2.36 10.15 -4.77
CA LEU A 65 2.41 9.03 -5.69
C LEU A 65 2.59 7.76 -4.89
N ARG A 66 1.73 6.78 -5.14
CA ARG A 66 1.74 5.53 -4.39
C ARG A 66 1.85 4.33 -5.29
N SER A 67 2.57 3.32 -4.82
CA SER A 67 2.70 2.06 -5.51
C SER A 67 2.61 0.92 -4.52
N SER A 68 2.03 -0.18 -4.96
CA SER A 68 1.94 -1.38 -4.15
C SER A 68 2.14 -2.62 -5.02
N VAL A 69 2.72 -3.65 -4.43
CA VAL A 69 2.89 -4.94 -5.08
C VAL A 69 1.96 -5.93 -4.41
N TRP A 70 1.15 -6.60 -5.22
CA TRP A 70 0.20 -7.61 -4.78
C TRP A 70 0.61 -8.97 -5.30
N ARG A 71 0.51 -9.96 -4.47
CA ARG A 71 0.82 -11.36 -4.80
C ARG A 71 -0.35 -12.25 -4.48
N ARG A 72 -0.67 -13.16 -5.39
CA ARG A 72 -1.68 -14.19 -5.14
C ARG A 72 -0.99 -15.46 -4.64
N LEU A 73 -1.42 -15.94 -3.49
CA LEU A 73 -0.94 -17.17 -2.89
C LEU A 73 -2.15 -17.94 -2.35
N ASP A 74 -2.28 -19.20 -2.74
CA ASP A 74 -3.39 -20.05 -2.33
C ASP A 74 -4.76 -19.44 -2.65
N GLY A 75 -4.87 -18.79 -3.81
CA GLY A 75 -6.11 -18.17 -4.26
C GLY A 75 -6.45 -16.83 -3.62
N HIS A 76 -5.57 -16.28 -2.78
CA HIS A 76 -5.80 -15.01 -2.09
C HIS A 76 -4.76 -13.98 -2.50
N TRP A 77 -5.24 -12.78 -2.90
CA TRP A 77 -4.37 -11.65 -3.17
C TRP A 77 -4.03 -10.93 -1.88
N GLN A 78 -2.74 -10.67 -1.68
CA GLN A 78 -2.25 -9.94 -0.52
C GLN A 78 -1.22 -8.91 -0.95
N MET A 79 -1.25 -7.76 -0.30
CA MET A 79 -0.24 -6.71 -0.52
C MET A 79 1.05 -7.12 0.18
N THR A 80 2.16 -7.15 -0.56
CA THR A 80 3.47 -7.50 -0.01
C THR A 80 4.35 -6.27 0.19
N PHE A 81 4.06 -5.18 -0.53
CA PHE A 81 4.86 -3.97 -0.48
C PHE A 81 4.00 -2.76 -0.79
N HIS A 82 4.26 -1.66 -0.11
CA HIS A 82 3.61 -0.38 -0.39
C HIS A 82 4.63 0.74 -0.20
N GLN A 83 4.55 1.75 -1.04
CA GLN A 83 5.41 2.92 -0.97
C GLN A 83 4.62 4.16 -1.32
N GLY A 84 4.82 5.23 -0.54
CA GLY A 84 4.24 6.53 -0.82
C GLY A 84 5.33 7.58 -0.88
N THR A 85 5.24 8.47 -1.88
CA THR A 85 6.20 9.56 -2.07
C THR A 85 5.43 10.84 -2.34
N PRO A 86 5.75 11.96 -1.67
CA PRO A 86 5.09 13.23 -1.97
C PRO A 86 5.28 13.57 -3.45
N ALA A 87 4.21 14.05 -4.09
CA ALA A 87 4.29 14.52 -5.47
C ALA A 87 5.10 15.81 -5.53
N ALA A 88 5.89 15.92 -6.56
CA ALA A 88 6.70 17.11 -6.78
C ALA A 88 5.84 18.31 -7.19
#